data_8e819fda2f85873f4ea8576b0e5c1b99
#
_entry.id   8e819fda2f85873f4ea8576b0e5c1b99
#
_cell.length_a   1.000
_cell.length_b   1.000
_cell.length_c   1.000
_cell.angle_alpha   90.00
_cell.angle_beta   90.00
_cell.angle_gamma   90.00
#
_symmetry.space_group_name_H-M   'P 1'
#
loop_
_entity.id
_entity.type
_entity.pdbx_description
1 polymer ?
#
loop_
_entity_poly.entity_id
_entity_poly.type
_entity_poly.pdbx_seq_one_letter_code
_entity_poly.pdbx_strand_id
1 'polypeptide(L)'
;AAKTITGADGGTLYSVTEDQSALKFEILRTDSLGIRLGGTTGKAVDLPLLPLRTPDGAPNDSLIAAHAAIHDRTVNIADAYCAKGFDFSGTRAFDERTGYRSQSFLTVPMKNHDRELIGVLQLINARDPETGAIIPFSQADQSLAESLASQAAIALTNRLLVSQLERLFESFVNLINLAIDEKSPYTGGHCQRVPALTMMLAEAAHATQEGPLAGFHMTERDRYELKMAGLLHDCGKITTPVHVVDKATKLQTLYDRIGLVETRVEVLKRDAELAALRRQLALRPVADAAAEASIQQALQQELTALDEDRDFLRAVNQGCGGDEPGRPAAGA
;
A
#
# COMPACT_ATOMS: atom_id res chain seq x y z
N ALA A 1 -26.26 2.97 -15.76
CA ALA A 1 -27.22 1.87 -15.96
C ALA A 1 -28.61 2.23 -15.43
N ALA A 2 -28.86 2.35 -14.10
CA ALA A 2 -30.20 2.59 -13.55
C ALA A 2 -30.90 3.80 -14.24
N LYS A 3 -30.22 4.96 -14.28
CA LYS A 3 -30.72 6.16 -14.95
C LYS A 3 -31.09 5.94 -16.42
N THR A 4 -30.27 5.24 -17.17
CA THR A 4 -30.49 4.98 -18.61
C THR A 4 -31.67 4.04 -18.86
N ILE A 5 -31.83 3.02 -18.00
CA ILE A 5 -32.86 1.99 -18.17
C ILE A 5 -34.24 2.52 -17.77
N THR A 6 -34.31 3.38 -16.73
CA THR A 6 -35.56 4.00 -16.27
C THR A 6 -35.90 5.31 -16.98
N GLY A 7 -35.12 5.71 -18.00
CA GLY A 7 -35.33 7.00 -18.67
C GLY A 7 -35.14 8.24 -17.78
N ALA A 8 -34.51 8.09 -16.60
CA ALA A 8 -34.30 9.20 -15.69
C ALA A 8 -33.29 10.21 -16.23
N ASP A 9 -33.57 11.52 -16.11
CA ASP A 9 -32.65 12.58 -16.49
C ASP A 9 -31.50 12.72 -15.49
N GLY A 10 -31.78 12.62 -14.21
CA GLY A 10 -30.83 12.73 -13.12
C GLY A 10 -30.73 11.48 -12.26
N GLY A 11 -29.60 11.33 -11.58
CA GLY A 11 -29.43 10.29 -10.57
C GLY A 11 -28.31 10.63 -9.61
N THR A 12 -28.54 10.31 -8.35
CA THR A 12 -27.60 10.47 -7.25
C THR A 12 -27.41 9.14 -6.55
N LEU A 13 -26.18 8.81 -6.26
CA LEU A 13 -25.82 7.67 -5.42
C LEU A 13 -25.23 8.21 -4.11
N TYR A 14 -25.80 7.75 -3.03
CA TYR A 14 -25.31 8.02 -1.68
C TYR A 14 -24.71 6.76 -1.07
N SER A 15 -23.64 6.89 -0.31
CA SER A 15 -23.16 5.88 0.63
C SER A 15 -23.52 6.28 2.06
N VAL A 16 -23.67 5.32 2.95
CA VAL A 16 -23.79 5.58 4.39
C VAL A 16 -22.38 5.82 4.94
N THR A 17 -22.23 6.80 5.85
CA THR A 17 -20.96 7.06 6.56
C THR A 17 -20.61 5.88 7.48
N GLU A 18 -19.32 5.71 7.82
CA GLU A 18 -18.85 4.60 8.67
C GLU A 18 -19.54 4.55 10.04
N ASP A 19 -19.87 5.70 10.60
CA ASP A 19 -20.62 5.87 11.86
C ASP A 19 -22.13 5.71 11.71
N GLN A 20 -22.61 5.45 10.49
CA GLN A 20 -24.02 5.34 10.13
C GLN A 20 -24.88 6.56 10.50
N SER A 21 -24.28 7.72 10.63
CA SER A 21 -24.96 8.96 11.04
C SER A 21 -25.53 9.78 9.88
N ALA A 22 -24.98 9.62 8.67
CA ALA A 22 -25.31 10.45 7.53
C ALA A 22 -25.17 9.72 6.18
N LEU A 23 -25.72 10.31 5.14
CA LEU A 23 -25.52 9.95 3.74
C LEU A 23 -24.53 10.89 3.09
N LYS A 24 -23.52 10.33 2.45
CA LYS A 24 -22.50 11.02 1.66
C LYS A 24 -22.81 10.90 0.18
N PHE A 25 -22.70 12.00 -0.56
CA PHE A 25 -22.83 11.99 -2.00
C PHE A 25 -21.60 11.33 -2.66
N GLU A 26 -21.79 10.23 -3.37
CA GLU A 26 -20.73 9.54 -4.10
C GLU A 26 -20.75 9.80 -5.60
N ILE A 27 -21.94 9.89 -6.18
CA ILE A 27 -22.12 10.16 -7.62
C ILE A 27 -23.31 11.10 -7.80
N LEU A 28 -23.12 12.14 -8.60
CA LEU A 28 -24.18 13.04 -9.05
C LEU A 28 -24.11 13.16 -10.57
N ARG A 29 -25.22 12.86 -11.24
CA ARG A 29 -25.34 12.98 -12.70
C ARG A 29 -26.68 13.55 -13.10
N THR A 30 -26.67 14.55 -14.00
CA THR A 30 -27.88 15.11 -14.63
C THR A 30 -27.54 15.42 -16.08
N ASP A 31 -28.23 14.76 -17.02
CA ASP A 31 -27.89 14.89 -18.44
C ASP A 31 -28.23 16.25 -19.00
N SER A 32 -29.42 16.77 -18.70
CA SER A 32 -29.85 18.08 -19.19
C SER A 32 -29.02 19.26 -18.66
N LEU A 33 -28.39 19.12 -17.51
CA LEU A 33 -27.46 20.11 -16.95
C LEU A 33 -25.97 19.80 -17.27
N GLY A 34 -25.68 18.68 -17.91
CA GLY A 34 -24.30 18.25 -18.17
C GLY A 34 -23.49 17.94 -16.91
N ILE A 35 -24.15 17.76 -15.75
CA ILE A 35 -23.47 17.52 -14.48
C ILE A 35 -23.02 16.06 -14.41
N ARG A 36 -21.70 15.87 -14.16
CA ARG A 36 -21.09 14.57 -13.95
C ARG A 36 -20.01 14.69 -12.88
N LEU A 37 -20.36 14.31 -11.64
CA LEU A 37 -19.46 14.33 -10.49
C LEU A 37 -19.39 12.95 -9.85
N GLY A 38 -18.27 12.63 -9.22
CA GLY A 38 -18.03 11.38 -8.52
C GLY A 38 -17.77 10.17 -9.42
N GLY A 39 -17.58 9.02 -8.83
CA GLY A 39 -17.29 7.76 -9.50
C GLY A 39 -15.99 7.83 -10.32
N THR A 40 -16.06 7.44 -11.61
CA THR A 40 -14.89 7.38 -12.51
C THR A 40 -14.56 8.71 -13.19
N THR A 41 -15.21 9.81 -12.81
CA THR A 41 -15.00 11.12 -13.48
C THR A 41 -13.76 11.86 -13.02
N GLY A 42 -13.14 11.45 -11.93
CA GLY A 42 -12.02 12.13 -11.27
C GLY A 42 -12.40 13.45 -10.57
N LYS A 43 -13.69 13.86 -10.63
CA LYS A 43 -14.19 15.08 -9.97
C LYS A 43 -14.94 14.69 -8.71
N ALA A 44 -14.48 15.13 -7.55
CA ALA A 44 -15.17 14.89 -6.29
C ALA A 44 -16.56 15.55 -6.25
N VAL A 45 -17.48 14.99 -5.46
CA VAL A 45 -18.76 15.62 -5.12
C VAL A 45 -18.55 16.37 -3.82
N ASP A 46 -18.42 17.68 -3.92
CA ASP A 46 -18.25 18.57 -2.75
C ASP A 46 -19.63 19.11 -2.32
N LEU A 47 -20.42 18.26 -1.69
CA LEU A 47 -21.71 18.57 -1.10
C LEU A 47 -21.75 18.15 0.36
N PRO A 48 -22.49 18.89 1.23
CA PRO A 48 -22.60 18.54 2.64
C PRO A 48 -23.26 17.18 2.82
N LEU A 49 -22.86 16.49 3.89
CA LEU A 49 -23.49 15.24 4.29
C LEU A 49 -24.98 15.45 4.59
N LEU A 50 -25.81 14.48 4.26
CA LEU A 50 -27.23 14.47 4.63
C LEU A 50 -27.39 13.68 5.94
N PRO A 51 -27.65 14.32 7.08
CA PRO A 51 -27.79 13.64 8.35
C PRO A 51 -29.04 12.77 8.35
N LEU A 52 -28.92 11.55 8.87
CA LEU A 52 -30.03 10.62 9.07
C LEU A 52 -30.85 11.00 10.30
N ARG A 53 -30.28 11.77 11.20
CA ARG A 53 -30.97 12.28 12.40
C ARG A 53 -30.90 13.80 12.47
N THR A 54 -31.90 14.40 13.02
CA THR A 54 -31.94 15.82 13.35
C THR A 54 -31.06 16.13 14.58
N PRO A 55 -30.70 17.38 14.87
CA PRO A 55 -29.84 17.73 16.01
C PRO A 55 -30.40 17.31 17.38
N ASP A 56 -31.71 17.13 17.50
CA ASP A 56 -32.42 16.63 18.68
C ASP A 56 -32.48 15.09 18.74
N GLY A 57 -31.84 14.40 17.78
CA GLY A 57 -31.73 12.94 17.73
C GLY A 57 -32.92 12.22 17.08
N ALA A 58 -33.96 12.94 16.64
CA ALA A 58 -35.09 12.33 15.95
C ALA A 58 -34.73 11.90 14.52
N PRO A 59 -35.46 10.95 13.91
CA PRO A 59 -35.31 10.60 12.51
C PRO A 59 -35.47 11.82 11.59
N ASN A 60 -34.61 11.96 10.60
CA ASN A 60 -34.71 13.05 9.62
C ASN A 60 -35.67 12.67 8.49
N ASP A 61 -36.94 12.63 8.80
CA ASP A 61 -38.01 12.23 7.86
C ASP A 61 -38.32 13.30 6.81
N SER A 62 -37.82 14.50 6.98
CA SER A 62 -38.08 15.58 6.05
C SER A 62 -37.32 15.42 4.71
N LEU A 63 -36.17 14.75 4.71
CA LEU A 63 -35.38 14.52 3.50
C LEU A 63 -35.69 13.16 2.90
N ILE A 64 -36.06 13.10 1.62
CA ILE A 64 -36.48 11.85 0.95
C ILE A 64 -35.43 10.76 1.06
N ALA A 65 -34.15 11.09 0.82
CA ALA A 65 -33.06 10.12 0.87
C ALA A 65 -32.85 9.58 2.30
N ALA A 66 -32.93 10.44 3.31
CA ALA A 66 -32.84 10.04 4.71
C ALA A 66 -34.05 9.20 5.13
N HIS A 67 -35.26 9.60 4.74
CA HIS A 67 -36.48 8.85 5.00
C HIS A 67 -36.42 7.42 4.41
N ALA A 68 -36.03 7.31 3.13
CA ALA A 68 -35.88 6.01 2.47
C ALA A 68 -34.84 5.14 3.18
N ALA A 69 -33.73 5.73 3.64
CA ALA A 69 -32.67 5.05 4.38
C ALA A 69 -33.15 4.56 5.75
N ILE A 70 -33.82 5.42 6.53
CA ILE A 70 -34.23 5.14 7.92
C ILE A 70 -35.34 4.09 7.96
N HIS A 71 -36.36 4.28 7.10
CA HIS A 71 -37.54 3.40 7.09
C HIS A 71 -37.40 2.19 6.18
N ASP A 72 -36.27 2.08 5.49
CA ASP A 72 -35.99 0.96 4.58
C ASP A 72 -37.12 0.75 3.55
N ARG A 73 -37.58 1.84 2.96
CA ARG A 73 -38.70 1.84 2.02
C ARG A 73 -38.39 2.68 0.79
N THR A 74 -38.72 2.14 -0.38
CA THR A 74 -38.68 2.90 -1.63
C THR A 74 -39.71 4.02 -1.58
N VAL A 75 -39.28 5.23 -1.96
CA VAL A 75 -40.14 6.40 -2.06
C VAL A 75 -40.26 6.79 -3.53
N ASN A 76 -41.47 6.75 -4.06
CA ASN A 76 -41.81 7.14 -5.43
C ASN A 76 -42.73 8.34 -5.41
N ILE A 77 -42.27 9.49 -5.90
CA ILE A 77 -42.98 10.76 -5.90
C ILE A 77 -43.23 11.22 -7.33
N ALA A 78 -44.50 11.39 -7.68
CA ALA A 78 -44.90 11.82 -9.00
C ALA A 78 -44.55 13.31 -9.28
N ASP A 79 -44.76 14.20 -8.31
CA ASP A 79 -44.41 15.61 -8.41
C ASP A 79 -44.01 16.16 -7.02
N ALA A 80 -42.74 16.53 -6.90
CA ALA A 80 -42.14 17.10 -5.70
C ALA A 80 -42.72 18.47 -5.33
N TYR A 81 -43.27 19.21 -6.29
CA TYR A 81 -43.88 20.51 -6.04
C TYR A 81 -45.28 20.43 -5.43
N CYS A 82 -45.93 19.25 -5.60
CA CYS A 82 -47.25 18.96 -5.08
C CYS A 82 -47.23 18.02 -3.86
N ALA A 83 -46.12 17.29 -3.65
CA ALA A 83 -45.99 16.31 -2.59
C ALA A 83 -45.97 16.97 -1.19
N LYS A 84 -46.65 16.32 -0.25
CA LYS A 84 -46.68 16.70 1.16
C LYS A 84 -45.85 15.72 2.00
N GLY A 85 -45.30 16.21 3.10
CA GLY A 85 -44.56 15.37 4.06
C GLY A 85 -43.04 15.37 3.92
N PHE A 86 -42.52 15.96 2.85
CA PHE A 86 -41.07 16.12 2.64
C PHE A 86 -40.69 17.59 2.44
N ASP A 87 -39.47 17.94 2.84
CA ASP A 87 -38.89 19.25 2.60
C ASP A 87 -38.13 19.28 1.27
N PHE A 88 -38.63 19.98 0.31
CA PHE A 88 -38.05 20.23 -0.99
C PHE A 88 -37.41 21.61 -1.11
N SER A 89 -37.19 22.33 -0.02
CA SER A 89 -36.61 23.68 -0.05
C SER A 89 -35.25 23.70 -0.73
N GLY A 90 -34.37 22.74 -0.40
CA GLY A 90 -33.06 22.58 -1.03
C GLY A 90 -33.16 22.23 -2.53
N THR A 91 -34.12 21.39 -2.91
CA THR A 91 -34.39 21.04 -4.31
C THR A 91 -34.88 22.27 -5.08
N ARG A 92 -35.80 23.06 -4.52
CA ARG A 92 -36.31 24.28 -5.14
C ARG A 92 -35.21 25.33 -5.31
N ALA A 93 -34.37 25.53 -4.30
CA ALA A 93 -33.24 26.45 -4.38
C ALA A 93 -32.21 26.02 -5.46
N PHE A 94 -32.00 24.70 -5.63
CA PHE A 94 -31.18 24.17 -6.73
C PHE A 94 -31.83 24.44 -8.09
N ASP A 95 -33.13 24.18 -8.21
CA ASP A 95 -33.90 24.37 -9.43
C ASP A 95 -33.91 25.85 -9.85
N GLU A 96 -34.16 26.79 -8.93
CA GLU A 96 -34.08 28.22 -9.18
C GLU A 96 -32.71 28.68 -9.68
N ARG A 97 -31.64 28.16 -9.10
CA ARG A 97 -30.27 28.52 -9.45
C ARG A 97 -29.85 27.97 -10.81
N THR A 98 -30.33 26.79 -11.18
CA THR A 98 -29.88 26.05 -12.39
C THR A 98 -30.87 26.14 -13.56
N GLY A 99 -32.07 26.63 -13.33
CA GLY A 99 -33.15 26.58 -14.32
C GLY A 99 -33.72 25.17 -14.56
N TYR A 100 -33.38 24.25 -13.69
CA TYR A 100 -33.85 22.85 -13.72
C TYR A 100 -35.21 22.76 -13.00
N ARG A 101 -35.98 21.73 -13.28
CA ARG A 101 -37.20 21.44 -12.54
C ARG A 101 -37.19 19.96 -12.11
N SER A 102 -36.86 19.74 -10.86
CA SER A 102 -36.87 18.41 -10.23
C SER A 102 -38.31 18.04 -9.87
N GLN A 103 -38.97 17.26 -10.73
CA GLN A 103 -40.37 16.95 -10.58
C GLN A 103 -40.61 15.56 -10.03
N SER A 104 -40.28 14.50 -10.77
CA SER A 104 -40.51 13.13 -10.29
C SER A 104 -39.24 12.54 -9.63
N PHE A 105 -39.46 11.82 -8.52
CA PHE A 105 -38.38 11.21 -7.74
C PHE A 105 -38.67 9.75 -7.49
N LEU A 106 -37.64 8.92 -7.65
CA LEU A 106 -37.62 7.52 -7.22
C LEU A 106 -36.38 7.29 -6.36
N THR A 107 -36.59 7.03 -5.08
CA THR A 107 -35.51 6.89 -4.09
C THR A 107 -35.58 5.49 -3.48
N VAL A 108 -34.51 4.73 -3.66
CA VAL A 108 -34.44 3.31 -3.33
C VAL A 108 -33.30 3.08 -2.33
N PRO A 109 -33.55 2.52 -1.14
CA PRO A 109 -32.49 2.11 -0.22
C PRO A 109 -31.72 0.92 -0.80
N MET A 110 -30.38 0.96 -0.62
CA MET A 110 -29.46 -0.06 -1.11
C MET A 110 -28.95 -0.88 0.05
N LYS A 111 -29.26 -2.18 0.06
CA LYS A 111 -28.83 -3.09 1.13
C LYS A 111 -27.98 -4.23 0.61
N ASN A 112 -27.05 -4.66 1.45
CA ASN A 112 -26.29 -5.88 1.22
C ASN A 112 -27.13 -7.15 1.54
N HIS A 113 -26.51 -8.32 1.42
CA HIS A 113 -27.13 -9.61 1.71
C HIS A 113 -27.51 -9.80 3.20
N ASP A 114 -26.85 -9.08 4.10
CA ASP A 114 -27.16 -9.06 5.55
C ASP A 114 -28.27 -8.08 5.91
N ARG A 115 -28.90 -7.45 4.91
CA ARG A 115 -29.90 -6.39 5.05
C ARG A 115 -29.38 -5.10 5.71
N GLU A 116 -28.07 -4.90 5.73
CA GLU A 116 -27.50 -3.64 6.18
C GLU A 116 -27.61 -2.58 5.09
N LEU A 117 -27.95 -1.37 5.51
CA LEU A 117 -28.05 -0.23 4.61
C LEU A 117 -26.65 0.21 4.17
N ILE A 118 -26.36 0.09 2.87
CA ILE A 118 -25.08 0.50 2.26
C ILE A 118 -25.16 1.89 1.68
N GLY A 119 -26.33 2.31 1.24
CA GLY A 119 -26.54 3.61 0.61
C GLY A 119 -27.95 3.81 0.11
N VAL A 120 -28.12 4.83 -0.69
CA VAL A 120 -29.39 5.18 -1.34
C VAL A 120 -29.16 5.53 -2.79
N LEU A 121 -29.96 4.97 -3.68
CA LEU A 121 -30.05 5.35 -5.07
C LEU A 121 -31.25 6.29 -5.24
N GLN A 122 -31.03 7.50 -5.75
CA GLN A 122 -32.08 8.44 -6.08
C GLN A 122 -32.07 8.75 -7.57
N LEU A 123 -33.19 8.58 -8.23
CA LEU A 123 -33.43 8.93 -9.63
C LEU A 123 -34.39 10.11 -9.71
N ILE A 124 -34.15 11.00 -10.68
CA ILE A 124 -34.90 12.24 -10.82
C ILE A 124 -35.35 12.39 -12.26
N ASN A 125 -36.62 12.77 -12.46
CA ASN A 125 -37.24 13.11 -13.74
C ASN A 125 -37.17 11.95 -14.74
N ALA A 126 -38.07 10.98 -14.61
CA ALA A 126 -38.32 10.03 -15.69
C ALA A 126 -38.83 10.79 -16.91
N ARG A 127 -38.30 10.47 -18.07
CA ARG A 127 -38.68 11.10 -19.35
C ARG A 127 -39.40 10.09 -20.23
N ASP A 128 -40.48 10.55 -20.77
CA ASP A 128 -41.19 9.83 -21.84
C ASP A 128 -40.26 9.75 -23.05
N PRO A 129 -40.02 8.55 -23.60
CA PRO A 129 -39.08 8.35 -24.70
C PRO A 129 -39.52 9.00 -26.03
N GLU A 130 -40.80 9.22 -26.22
CA GLU A 130 -41.36 9.77 -27.49
C GLU A 130 -41.44 11.31 -27.42
N THR A 131 -41.92 11.83 -26.30
CA THR A 131 -42.20 13.29 -26.15
C THR A 131 -41.10 14.05 -25.43
N GLY A 132 -40.24 13.36 -24.67
CA GLY A 132 -39.23 13.95 -23.78
C GLY A 132 -39.83 14.62 -22.54
N ALA A 133 -41.14 14.56 -22.36
CA ALA A 133 -41.82 15.14 -21.21
C ALA A 133 -41.46 14.42 -19.91
N ILE A 134 -41.42 15.17 -18.79
CA ILE A 134 -41.19 14.56 -17.48
C ILE A 134 -42.49 13.86 -17.06
N ILE A 135 -42.35 12.59 -16.71
CA ILE A 135 -43.42 11.71 -16.25
C ILE A 135 -43.10 11.11 -14.86
N PRO A 136 -44.07 10.64 -14.11
CA PRO A 136 -43.83 9.84 -12.90
C PRO A 136 -43.14 8.55 -13.24
N PHE A 137 -42.30 8.04 -12.32
CA PHE A 137 -41.74 6.69 -12.45
C PHE A 137 -42.85 5.65 -12.31
N SER A 138 -42.89 4.71 -13.25
CA SER A 138 -43.84 3.59 -13.24
C SER A 138 -43.48 2.55 -12.16
N GLN A 139 -44.40 1.65 -11.87
CA GLN A 139 -44.14 0.51 -11.00
C GLN A 139 -43.05 -0.42 -11.58
N ALA A 140 -42.97 -0.52 -12.90
CA ALA A 140 -41.92 -1.27 -13.59
C ALA A 140 -40.54 -0.64 -13.38
N ASP A 141 -40.44 0.70 -13.50
CA ASP A 141 -39.20 1.44 -13.23
C ASP A 141 -38.77 1.28 -11.78
N GLN A 142 -39.73 1.33 -10.85
CA GLN A 142 -39.46 1.09 -9.43
C GLN A 142 -38.87 -0.31 -9.19
N SER A 143 -39.52 -1.36 -9.67
CA SER A 143 -39.05 -2.74 -9.52
C SER A 143 -37.65 -2.97 -10.13
N LEU A 144 -37.41 -2.32 -11.26
CA LEU A 144 -36.12 -2.38 -11.93
C LEU A 144 -35.03 -1.62 -11.15
N ALA A 145 -35.35 -0.43 -10.65
CA ALA A 145 -34.45 0.36 -9.83
C ALA A 145 -34.10 -0.37 -8.50
N GLU A 146 -35.08 -1.01 -7.87
CA GLU A 146 -34.88 -1.83 -6.67
C GLU A 146 -33.94 -3.01 -6.94
N SER A 147 -34.11 -3.72 -8.05
CA SER A 147 -33.21 -4.80 -8.46
C SER A 147 -31.78 -4.32 -8.70
N LEU A 148 -31.63 -3.22 -9.44
CA LEU A 148 -30.32 -2.62 -9.71
C LEU A 148 -29.65 -2.05 -8.45
N ALA A 149 -30.43 -1.46 -7.54
CA ALA A 149 -29.95 -0.98 -6.24
C ALA A 149 -29.39 -2.12 -5.39
N SER A 150 -30.08 -3.26 -5.35
CA SER A 150 -29.60 -4.47 -4.66
C SER A 150 -28.29 -4.99 -5.25
N GLN A 151 -28.18 -5.09 -6.56
CA GLN A 151 -26.93 -5.52 -7.23
C GLN A 151 -25.78 -4.53 -6.97
N ALA A 152 -26.07 -3.23 -7.02
CA ALA A 152 -25.07 -2.20 -6.72
C ALA A 152 -24.60 -2.25 -5.27
N ALA A 153 -25.50 -2.52 -4.31
CA ALA A 153 -25.16 -2.71 -2.90
C ALA A 153 -24.18 -3.87 -2.71
N ILE A 154 -24.46 -5.02 -3.32
CA ILE A 154 -23.58 -6.20 -3.27
C ILE A 154 -22.20 -5.88 -3.85
N ALA A 155 -22.17 -5.22 -5.01
CA ALA A 155 -20.89 -4.85 -5.65
C ALA A 155 -20.08 -3.85 -4.79
N LEU A 156 -20.75 -2.87 -4.16
CA LEU A 156 -20.10 -1.93 -3.25
C LEU A 156 -19.59 -2.61 -1.99
N THR A 157 -20.38 -3.50 -1.39
CA THR A 157 -19.98 -4.28 -0.20
C THR A 157 -18.74 -5.13 -0.50
N ASN A 158 -18.74 -5.85 -1.63
CA ASN A 158 -17.58 -6.65 -2.03
C ASN A 158 -16.32 -5.79 -2.21
N ARG A 159 -16.43 -4.61 -2.82
CA ARG A 159 -15.32 -3.69 -2.98
C ARG A 159 -14.79 -3.17 -1.63
N LEU A 160 -15.69 -2.84 -0.71
CA LEU A 160 -15.32 -2.42 0.65
C LEU A 160 -14.61 -3.53 1.41
N LEU A 161 -15.12 -4.76 1.34
CA LEU A 161 -14.51 -5.93 1.99
C LEU A 161 -13.10 -6.22 1.44
N VAL A 162 -12.91 -6.15 0.12
CA VAL A 162 -11.58 -6.31 -0.49
C VAL A 162 -10.63 -5.21 0.00
N SER A 163 -11.06 -3.95 0.02
CA SER A 163 -10.24 -2.84 0.51
C SER A 163 -9.91 -2.95 2.01
N GLN A 164 -10.84 -3.47 2.83
CA GLN A 164 -10.59 -3.75 4.24
C GLN A 164 -9.58 -4.88 4.42
N LEU A 165 -9.67 -5.95 3.61
CA LEU A 165 -8.73 -7.05 3.62
C LEU A 165 -7.32 -6.59 3.25
N GLU A 166 -7.18 -5.75 2.21
CA GLU A 166 -5.90 -5.16 1.81
C GLU A 166 -5.28 -4.34 2.95
N ARG A 167 -6.07 -3.48 3.60
CA ARG A 167 -5.61 -2.69 4.75
C ARG A 167 -5.21 -3.55 5.94
N LEU A 168 -5.96 -4.62 6.22
CA LEU A 168 -5.63 -5.56 7.28
C LEU A 168 -4.32 -6.28 6.98
N PHE A 169 -4.13 -6.71 5.74
CA PHE A 169 -2.88 -7.35 5.29
C PHE A 169 -1.68 -6.40 5.41
N GLU A 170 -1.81 -5.14 4.96
CA GLU A 170 -0.76 -4.13 5.13
C GLU A 170 -0.42 -3.88 6.61
N SER A 171 -1.44 -3.83 7.47
CA SER A 171 -1.25 -3.68 8.92
C SER A 171 -0.49 -4.86 9.52
N PHE A 172 -0.80 -6.08 9.08
CA PHE A 172 -0.10 -7.29 9.51
C PHE A 172 1.35 -7.31 9.05
N VAL A 173 1.63 -6.92 7.80
CA VAL A 173 3.01 -6.79 7.28
C VAL A 173 3.80 -5.75 8.08
N ASN A 174 3.18 -4.62 8.41
CA ASN A 174 3.82 -3.60 9.23
C ASN A 174 4.13 -4.08 10.66
N LEU A 175 3.27 -4.93 11.24
CA LEU A 175 3.55 -5.58 12.54
C LEU A 175 4.77 -6.52 12.47
N ILE A 176 4.90 -7.29 11.38
CA ILE A 176 6.07 -8.13 11.14
C ILE A 176 7.34 -7.26 11.07
N ASN A 177 7.29 -6.17 10.31
CA ASN A 177 8.41 -5.25 10.17
C ASN A 177 8.79 -4.60 11.51
N LEU A 178 7.82 -4.21 12.31
CA LEU A 178 8.06 -3.70 13.66
C LEU A 178 8.76 -4.74 14.55
N ALA A 179 8.33 -6.01 14.50
CA ALA A 179 8.94 -7.10 15.25
C ALA A 179 10.39 -7.39 14.79
N ILE A 180 10.69 -7.18 13.51
CA ILE A 180 12.06 -7.30 12.97
C ILE A 180 12.93 -6.14 13.46
N ASP A 181 12.41 -4.91 13.38
CA ASP A 181 13.12 -3.71 13.83
C ASP A 181 13.39 -3.72 15.35
N GLU A 182 12.45 -4.23 16.15
CA GLU A 182 12.62 -4.46 17.60
C GLU A 182 13.69 -5.50 17.94
N LYS A 183 13.89 -6.48 17.04
CA LYS A 183 14.86 -7.56 17.23
C LYS A 183 16.29 -7.10 17.07
N SER A 184 16.54 -6.06 16.26
CA SER A 184 17.88 -5.52 16.00
C SER A 184 17.86 -3.99 16.07
N PRO A 185 18.61 -3.37 16.99
CA PRO A 185 18.69 -1.92 17.09
C PRO A 185 19.34 -1.24 15.87
N TYR A 186 19.98 -2.02 15.00
CA TYR A 186 20.62 -1.53 13.77
C TYR A 186 19.69 -1.46 12.57
N THR A 187 18.52 -2.12 12.64
CA THR A 187 17.54 -2.16 11.53
C THR A 187 16.42 -1.11 11.69
N GLY A 188 16.47 -0.27 12.73
CA GLY A 188 15.45 0.74 13.01
C GLY A 188 15.06 1.57 11.79
N GLY A 189 13.81 1.37 11.30
CA GLY A 189 13.25 2.01 10.13
C GLY A 189 13.80 1.53 8.77
N HIS A 190 14.67 0.52 8.71
CA HIS A 190 15.15 -0.06 7.45
C HIS A 190 13.99 -0.65 6.65
N CYS A 191 13.13 -1.43 7.30
CA CYS A 191 11.97 -2.06 6.69
C CYS A 191 10.93 -1.07 6.14
N GLN A 192 11.00 0.20 6.53
CA GLN A 192 10.18 1.28 5.96
C GLN A 192 10.91 2.07 4.89
N ARG A 193 12.22 2.32 5.05
CA ARG A 193 13.00 3.09 4.07
C ARG A 193 13.18 2.36 2.75
N VAL A 194 13.45 1.06 2.78
CA VAL A 194 13.68 0.28 1.55
C VAL A 194 12.46 0.29 0.63
N PRO A 195 11.22 -0.01 1.09
CA PRO A 195 10.05 0.08 0.23
C PRO A 195 9.82 1.49 -0.33
N ALA A 196 10.03 2.53 0.48
CA ALA A 196 9.86 3.91 0.03
C ALA A 196 10.83 4.26 -1.10
N LEU A 197 12.12 3.94 -0.96
CA LEU A 197 13.14 4.16 -1.98
C LEU A 197 12.88 3.32 -3.23
N THR A 198 12.47 2.07 -3.07
CA THR A 198 12.11 1.17 -4.17
C THR A 198 10.96 1.76 -4.99
N MET A 199 9.91 2.25 -4.33
CA MET A 199 8.78 2.89 -5.01
C MET A 199 9.18 4.19 -5.71
N MET A 200 10.03 5.02 -5.09
CA MET A 200 10.53 6.25 -5.74
C MET A 200 11.32 5.93 -7.02
N LEU A 201 12.18 4.93 -6.99
CA LEU A 201 12.94 4.50 -8.17
C LEU A 201 12.02 3.92 -9.25
N ALA A 202 11.07 3.10 -8.88
CA ALA A 202 10.11 2.49 -9.80
C ALA A 202 9.20 3.53 -10.46
N GLU A 203 8.73 4.54 -9.72
CA GLU A 203 7.94 5.64 -10.29
C GLU A 203 8.79 6.53 -11.22
N ALA A 204 10.05 6.78 -10.88
CA ALA A 204 10.95 7.49 -11.76
C ALA A 204 11.20 6.73 -13.08
N ALA A 205 11.37 5.40 -12.99
CA ALA A 205 11.49 4.54 -14.16
C ALA A 205 10.20 4.52 -14.99
N HIS A 206 9.02 4.42 -14.35
CA HIS A 206 7.71 4.47 -15.02
C HIS A 206 7.46 5.79 -15.75
N ALA A 207 7.94 6.91 -15.19
CA ALA A 207 7.81 8.24 -15.80
C ALA A 207 8.79 8.49 -16.94
N THR A 208 9.80 7.63 -17.14
CA THR A 208 10.84 7.80 -18.15
C THR A 208 10.28 7.54 -19.55
N GLN A 209 10.48 8.48 -20.47
CA GLN A 209 9.98 8.42 -21.85
C GLN A 209 11.07 8.11 -22.89
N GLU A 210 12.33 8.12 -22.49
CA GLU A 210 13.48 7.93 -23.36
C GLU A 210 14.45 6.90 -22.79
N GLY A 211 15.32 6.34 -23.66
CA GLY A 211 16.35 5.39 -23.29
C GLY A 211 15.82 3.99 -22.98
N PRO A 212 16.60 3.13 -22.30
CA PRO A 212 16.29 1.70 -22.12
C PRO A 212 15.05 1.44 -21.24
N LEU A 213 14.62 2.43 -20.44
CA LEU A 213 13.46 2.31 -19.56
C LEU A 213 12.18 2.89 -20.16
N ALA A 214 12.19 3.45 -21.37
CA ALA A 214 11.02 4.06 -22.01
C ALA A 214 9.82 3.10 -22.18
N GLY A 215 10.07 1.79 -22.23
CA GLY A 215 9.03 0.76 -22.31
C GLY A 215 8.58 0.21 -20.96
N PHE A 216 9.12 0.71 -19.85
CA PHE A 216 8.75 0.24 -18.51
C PHE A 216 7.49 0.94 -18.01
N HIS A 217 6.42 0.16 -17.83
CA HIS A 217 5.16 0.67 -17.31
C HIS A 217 4.62 -0.22 -16.19
N MET A 218 4.17 0.41 -15.12
CA MET A 218 3.53 -0.27 -13.99
C MET A 218 2.04 0.01 -13.97
N THR A 219 1.26 -1.03 -13.75
CA THR A 219 -0.16 -0.92 -13.36
C THR A 219 -0.28 -0.66 -11.86
N GLU A 220 -1.49 -0.34 -11.38
CA GLU A 220 -1.76 -0.21 -9.94
C GLU A 220 -1.46 -1.54 -9.19
N ARG A 221 -1.70 -2.67 -9.85
CA ARG A 221 -1.38 -3.98 -9.29
C ARG A 221 0.13 -4.18 -9.14
N ASP A 222 0.91 -3.82 -10.15
CA ASP A 222 2.38 -3.92 -10.10
C ASP A 222 2.95 -3.03 -8.99
N ARG A 223 2.40 -1.83 -8.80
CA ARG A 223 2.76 -0.93 -7.68
C ARG A 223 2.50 -1.56 -6.32
N TYR A 224 1.34 -2.16 -6.17
CA TYR A 224 0.98 -2.84 -4.93
C TYR A 224 1.90 -4.05 -4.66
N GLU A 225 2.13 -4.89 -5.66
CA GLU A 225 3.01 -6.06 -5.55
C GLU A 225 4.45 -5.64 -5.22
N LEU A 226 4.99 -4.61 -5.88
CA LEU A 226 6.33 -4.08 -5.60
C LEU A 226 6.45 -3.50 -4.18
N LYS A 227 5.44 -2.75 -3.74
CA LYS A 227 5.37 -2.22 -2.36
C LYS A 227 5.39 -3.36 -1.35
N MET A 228 4.59 -4.41 -1.56
CA MET A 228 4.54 -5.57 -0.68
C MET A 228 5.85 -6.36 -0.68
N ALA A 229 6.46 -6.58 -1.85
CA ALA A 229 7.77 -7.20 -1.96
C ALA A 229 8.85 -6.42 -1.18
N GLY A 230 8.84 -5.09 -1.30
CA GLY A 230 9.72 -4.22 -0.54
C GLY A 230 9.51 -4.32 0.97
N LEU A 231 8.27 -4.35 1.43
CA LEU A 231 7.94 -4.50 2.86
C LEU A 231 8.33 -5.87 3.43
N LEU A 232 8.25 -6.92 2.62
CA LEU A 232 8.48 -8.30 3.07
C LEU A 232 9.91 -8.81 2.79
N HIS A 233 10.79 -8.00 2.18
CA HIS A 233 12.12 -8.45 1.74
C HIS A 233 12.96 -9.08 2.87
N ASP A 234 12.77 -8.65 4.10
CA ASP A 234 13.50 -9.07 5.28
C ASP A 234 12.69 -9.96 6.25
N CYS A 235 11.48 -10.39 5.86
CA CYS A 235 10.58 -11.15 6.75
C CYS A 235 11.20 -12.40 7.36
N GLY A 236 12.16 -13.04 6.67
CA GLY A 236 12.92 -14.19 7.17
C GLY A 236 13.78 -13.89 8.40
N LYS A 237 14.13 -12.64 8.66
CA LYS A 237 14.89 -12.24 9.86
C LYS A 237 14.15 -12.52 11.17
N ILE A 238 12.81 -12.61 11.15
CA ILE A 238 12.00 -12.91 12.34
C ILE A 238 12.37 -14.25 12.97
N THR A 239 12.70 -15.26 12.15
CA THR A 239 13.09 -16.60 12.60
C THR A 239 14.58 -16.75 12.80
N THR A 240 15.39 -15.81 12.32
CA THR A 240 16.84 -15.85 12.44
C THR A 240 17.27 -15.48 13.87
N PRO A 241 18.13 -16.26 14.56
CA PRO A 241 18.62 -15.92 15.90
C PRO A 241 19.32 -14.55 15.94
N VAL A 242 19.17 -13.80 17.04
CA VAL A 242 19.73 -12.45 17.20
C VAL A 242 21.24 -12.42 16.97
N HIS A 243 21.99 -13.38 17.51
CA HIS A 243 23.43 -13.49 17.31
C HIS A 243 23.88 -13.73 15.85
N VAL A 244 22.95 -14.06 14.97
CA VAL A 244 23.18 -14.18 13.52
C VAL A 244 22.81 -12.88 12.81
N VAL A 245 21.72 -12.23 13.23
CA VAL A 245 21.25 -10.96 12.64
C VAL A 245 22.19 -9.81 12.99
N ASP A 246 22.61 -9.74 14.27
CA ASP A 246 23.43 -8.67 14.85
C ASP A 246 24.91 -9.00 14.94
N LYS A 247 25.45 -9.71 13.95
CA LYS A 247 26.90 -9.97 13.92
C LYS A 247 27.68 -8.67 13.82
N ALA A 248 28.57 -8.44 14.77
CA ALA A 248 29.48 -7.29 14.74
C ALA A 248 30.56 -7.47 13.66
N THR A 249 30.95 -8.74 13.37
CA THR A 249 31.93 -9.06 12.34
C THR A 249 31.43 -10.27 11.50
N LYS A 250 31.95 -10.43 10.28
CA LYS A 250 31.52 -11.51 9.39
C LYS A 250 31.82 -12.91 9.95
N LEU A 251 32.93 -13.06 10.68
CA LEU A 251 33.35 -14.34 11.27
C LEU A 251 32.81 -14.57 12.67
N GLN A 252 31.99 -13.67 13.22
CA GLN A 252 31.40 -13.83 14.54
C GLN A 252 30.42 -14.99 14.58
N THR A 253 30.53 -15.81 15.63
CA THR A 253 29.55 -16.84 16.00
C THR A 253 29.22 -16.67 17.51
N LEU A 254 29.76 -17.50 18.40
CA LEU A 254 29.79 -17.26 19.83
C LEU A 254 30.91 -16.27 20.20
N TYR A 255 31.96 -16.21 19.40
CA TYR A 255 33.06 -15.25 19.44
C TYR A 255 33.55 -14.97 18.02
N ASP A 256 34.33 -13.91 17.83
CA ASP A 256 34.92 -13.61 16.54
C ASP A 256 36.06 -14.58 16.23
N ARG A 257 35.96 -15.34 15.15
CA ARG A 257 36.94 -16.35 14.74
C ARG A 257 38.16 -15.76 14.04
N ILE A 258 38.28 -14.44 13.92
CA ILE A 258 39.44 -13.82 13.26
C ILE A 258 40.75 -14.25 13.96
N GLY A 259 40.76 -14.34 15.28
CA GLY A 259 41.93 -14.84 16.04
C GLY A 259 42.33 -16.26 15.68
N LEU A 260 41.38 -17.14 15.33
CA LEU A 260 41.68 -18.48 14.83
C LEU A 260 42.33 -18.46 13.44
N VAL A 261 41.88 -17.57 12.57
CA VAL A 261 42.47 -17.35 11.23
C VAL A 261 43.91 -16.83 11.38
N GLU A 262 44.11 -15.83 12.25
CA GLU A 262 45.44 -15.30 12.56
C GLU A 262 46.39 -16.34 13.09
N THR A 263 45.92 -17.19 14.02
CA THR A 263 46.71 -18.31 14.54
C THR A 263 47.12 -19.30 13.43
N ARG A 264 46.21 -19.61 12.49
CA ARG A 264 46.51 -20.46 11.32
C ARG A 264 47.56 -19.84 10.41
N VAL A 265 47.49 -18.54 10.16
CA VAL A 265 48.51 -17.82 9.38
C VAL A 265 49.87 -17.93 10.08
N GLU A 266 49.95 -17.74 11.41
CA GLU A 266 51.20 -17.92 12.14
C GLU A 266 51.73 -19.37 12.06
N VAL A 267 50.87 -20.39 12.04
CA VAL A 267 51.28 -21.79 11.80
C VAL A 267 51.88 -21.91 10.39
N LEU A 268 51.24 -21.38 9.35
CA LEU A 268 51.76 -21.42 7.97
C LEU A 268 53.11 -20.72 7.88
N LYS A 269 53.32 -19.58 8.55
CA LYS A 269 54.62 -18.89 8.63
C LYS A 269 55.70 -19.77 9.26
N ARG A 270 55.37 -20.46 10.36
CA ARG A 270 56.31 -21.40 10.98
C ARG A 270 56.62 -22.59 10.09
N ASP A 271 55.65 -23.12 9.35
CA ASP A 271 55.88 -24.18 8.38
C ASP A 271 56.79 -23.76 7.23
N ALA A 272 56.62 -22.49 6.70
CA ALA A 272 57.51 -21.93 5.70
C ALA A 272 58.94 -21.73 6.23
N GLU A 273 59.09 -21.21 7.46
CA GLU A 273 60.41 -21.09 8.12
C GLU A 273 61.09 -22.43 8.29
N LEU A 274 60.36 -23.47 8.77
CA LEU A 274 60.86 -24.81 8.93
C LEU A 274 61.27 -25.42 7.58
N ALA A 275 60.50 -25.19 6.52
CA ALA A 275 60.84 -25.66 5.19
C ALA A 275 62.12 -25.01 4.66
N ALA A 276 62.27 -23.69 4.86
CA ALA A 276 63.47 -22.94 4.48
C ALA A 276 64.70 -23.45 5.27
N LEU A 277 64.58 -23.61 6.57
CA LEU A 277 65.64 -24.14 7.41
C LEU A 277 66.10 -25.57 6.96
N ARG A 278 65.13 -26.46 6.64
CA ARG A 278 65.44 -27.80 6.11
C ARG A 278 66.19 -27.73 4.79
N ARG A 279 65.82 -26.83 3.91
CA ARG A 279 66.57 -26.59 2.63
C ARG A 279 67.96 -26.05 2.87
N GLN A 280 68.15 -25.10 3.79
CA GLN A 280 69.45 -24.58 4.17
C GLN A 280 70.35 -25.66 4.79
N LEU A 281 69.82 -26.52 5.66
CA LEU A 281 70.56 -27.64 6.26
C LEU A 281 71.00 -28.67 5.20
N ALA A 282 70.18 -28.92 4.18
CA ALA A 282 70.52 -29.80 3.08
C ALA A 282 71.67 -29.27 2.20
N LEU A 283 71.91 -27.97 2.18
CA LEU A 283 73.02 -27.33 1.46
C LEU A 283 74.39 -27.37 2.20
N ARG A 284 74.37 -27.62 3.52
CA ARG A 284 75.57 -27.50 4.37
C ARG A 284 76.81 -28.34 3.96
N PRO A 285 76.73 -29.44 3.20
CA PRO A 285 77.95 -30.08 2.68
C PRO A 285 78.74 -29.28 1.67
N VAL A 286 78.07 -28.31 1.00
CA VAL A 286 78.68 -27.39 0.03
C VAL A 286 78.19 -25.99 0.33
N ALA A 287 79.07 -25.12 0.82
CA ALA A 287 78.73 -23.74 1.13
C ALA A 287 78.38 -22.98 -0.16
N ASP A 288 77.12 -22.87 -0.53
CA ASP A 288 76.63 -22.09 -1.67
C ASP A 288 75.83 -20.88 -1.16
N ALA A 289 76.52 -19.76 -1.01
CA ALA A 289 75.97 -18.50 -0.54
C ALA A 289 74.85 -17.94 -1.47
N ALA A 290 74.90 -18.26 -2.76
CA ALA A 290 73.87 -17.84 -3.69
C ALA A 290 72.55 -18.64 -3.50
N ALA A 291 72.69 -19.94 -3.27
CA ALA A 291 71.54 -20.79 -2.95
C ALA A 291 70.91 -20.44 -1.60
N GLU A 292 71.71 -20.16 -0.56
CA GLU A 292 71.20 -19.69 0.75
C GLU A 292 70.45 -18.35 0.61
N ALA A 293 70.98 -17.39 -0.15
CA ALA A 293 70.34 -16.12 -0.39
C ALA A 293 68.98 -16.28 -1.14
N SER A 294 68.93 -17.19 -2.12
CA SER A 294 67.71 -17.50 -2.86
C SER A 294 66.62 -18.09 -1.96
N ILE A 295 67.01 -19.05 -1.07
CA ILE A 295 66.05 -19.63 -0.09
C ILE A 295 65.52 -18.54 0.86
N GLN A 296 66.40 -17.66 1.35
CA GLN A 296 65.98 -16.58 2.25
C GLN A 296 65.09 -15.57 1.56
N GLN A 297 65.35 -15.22 0.31
CA GLN A 297 64.51 -14.34 -0.49
C GLN A 297 63.10 -14.95 -0.73
N ALA A 298 63.05 -16.23 -1.09
CA ALA A 298 61.77 -16.94 -1.27
C ALA A 298 60.98 -17.00 0.04
N LEU A 299 61.61 -17.27 1.14
CA LEU A 299 60.94 -17.25 2.46
C LEU A 299 60.38 -15.86 2.79
N GLN A 300 61.16 -14.79 2.58
CA GLN A 300 60.69 -13.44 2.84
C GLN A 300 59.48 -13.05 1.98
N GLN A 301 59.46 -13.47 0.70
CA GLN A 301 58.29 -13.26 -0.17
C GLN A 301 57.08 -14.01 0.32
N GLU A 302 57.22 -15.29 0.75
CA GLU A 302 56.12 -16.07 1.27
C GLU A 302 55.56 -15.52 2.59
N LEU A 303 56.44 -15.09 3.52
CA LEU A 303 56.01 -14.46 4.77
C LEU A 303 55.29 -13.14 4.51
N THR A 304 55.75 -12.33 3.57
CA THR A 304 55.08 -11.05 3.20
C THR A 304 53.71 -11.32 2.63
N ALA A 305 53.54 -12.27 1.73
CA ALA A 305 52.23 -12.64 1.16
C ALA A 305 51.27 -13.14 2.25
N LEU A 306 51.72 -13.94 3.19
CA LEU A 306 50.89 -14.40 4.31
C LEU A 306 50.46 -13.29 5.24
N ASP A 307 51.31 -12.28 5.45
CA ASP A 307 50.95 -11.08 6.23
C ASP A 307 49.91 -10.21 5.49
N GLU A 308 50.06 -10.02 4.19
CA GLU A 308 49.11 -9.30 3.34
C GLU A 308 47.74 -9.97 3.34
N ASP A 309 47.71 -11.34 3.18
CA ASP A 309 46.47 -12.11 3.26
C ASP A 309 45.79 -12.01 4.61
N ARG A 310 46.57 -12.08 5.72
CA ARG A 310 46.05 -11.88 7.08
C ARG A 310 45.38 -10.52 7.24
N ASP A 311 46.07 -9.44 6.82
CA ASP A 311 45.59 -8.09 6.97
C ASP A 311 44.36 -7.83 6.09
N PHE A 312 44.31 -8.39 4.90
CA PHE A 312 43.14 -8.40 4.03
C PHE A 312 41.95 -9.10 4.72
N LEU A 313 42.16 -10.31 5.25
CA LEU A 313 41.09 -11.06 5.94
C LEU A 313 40.57 -10.33 7.18
N ARG A 314 41.45 -9.65 7.93
CA ARG A 314 41.09 -8.81 9.07
C ARG A 314 40.21 -7.63 8.65
N ALA A 315 40.59 -6.92 7.60
CA ALA A 315 39.84 -5.80 7.07
C ALA A 315 38.47 -6.23 6.54
N VAL A 316 38.41 -7.32 5.78
CA VAL A 316 37.15 -7.85 5.23
C VAL A 316 36.22 -8.37 6.34
N ASN A 317 36.76 -8.92 7.44
CA ASN A 317 35.98 -9.37 8.58
C ASN A 317 35.20 -8.25 9.26
N GLN A 318 35.79 -7.05 9.37
CA GLN A 318 35.12 -5.88 9.96
C GLN A 318 34.02 -5.28 9.05
N GLY A 319 33.98 -5.66 7.77
CA GLY A 319 33.03 -5.14 6.77
C GLY A 319 33.44 -3.77 6.24
N CYS A 320 32.81 -3.33 5.16
CA CYS A 320 32.95 -1.96 4.61
C CYS A 320 32.06 -0.94 5.36
N GLY A 321 31.96 -1.06 6.66
CA GLY A 321 31.32 -0.07 7.54
C GLY A 321 32.37 0.98 7.85
N GLY A 322 32.40 2.04 7.07
CA GLY A 322 33.24 3.19 7.35
C GLY A 322 33.05 3.71 8.77
N ASP A 323 34.07 4.36 9.27
CA ASP A 323 34.16 5.06 10.52
C ASP A 323 32.87 5.82 10.87
N GLU A 324 31.97 5.20 11.67
CA GLU A 324 31.09 5.98 12.52
C GLU A 324 31.84 6.24 13.83
N PRO A 325 32.22 7.50 14.10
CA PRO A 325 32.81 7.84 15.39
C PRO A 325 31.72 7.77 16.46
N GLY A 326 31.73 6.72 17.24
CA GLY A 326 30.80 6.61 18.40
C GLY A 326 30.33 5.21 18.77
N ARG A 327 30.89 4.15 18.20
CA ARG A 327 30.54 2.79 18.59
C ARG A 327 31.20 2.43 19.91
N PRO A 328 30.47 2.23 21.03
CA PRO A 328 31.10 1.73 22.24
C PRO A 328 31.63 0.31 21.99
N ALA A 329 32.86 0.06 22.36
CA ALA A 329 33.42 -1.27 22.35
C ALA A 329 32.48 -2.21 23.12
N ALA A 330 32.02 -3.26 22.47
CA ALA A 330 31.21 -4.29 23.09
C ALA A 330 32.05 -4.99 24.16
N GLY A 331 31.74 -4.70 25.42
CA GLY A 331 31.87 -5.54 26.60
C GLY A 331 33.26 -6.01 26.97
N ALA A 332 33.72 -5.49 28.09
CA ALA A 332 34.49 -6.24 29.06
C ALA A 332 33.57 -7.20 29.83
#